data_445cf5e34263793b494bf5e71cf53c17
#
_entry.id   445cf5e34263793b494bf5e71cf53c17
#
_cell.length_a   1.000
_cell.length_b   1.000
_cell.length_c   1.000
_cell.angle_alpha   90.00
_cell.angle_beta   90.00
_cell.angle_gamma   90.00
#
_symmetry.space_group_name_H-M   'P 1'
#
loop_
_entity.id
_entity.type
_entity.pdbx_description
1 polymer ?
#
loop_
_entity_poly.entity_id
_entity_poly.type
_entity_poly.pdbx_seq_one_letter_code
_entity_poly.pdbx_strand_id
1 'polypeptide(L)'
;MTIHTSQFPDVIQQQLITALRNGYVPPKFLYDSVQQTQKWLYVHQVHSPSRIDPDVSRIYDAVFDHAFSQAKYNEVALIGLGCGGGKKDAKCLSKLKLEKGLLHYVPCDVSQSMTLAARKEVGKKLDYNNIYPLVCDLSESDNLDQLLDDLLPFSHKRIFTFFGMIPNLDPDIIFPKLFKITRDDDNLFISANLVSGDNYHFGVENILHQYDNEETRDWLLSFLVGLGIPMEAGDLFFGIETVGGLLRVVANFRFIHSQVIHIDSETITFESGQSLRLFYSYRHTKETLNECINKYGFKIVFNEISRSGEEGVFRVKRATYKF
;
A
#
# COMPACT_ATOMS: atom_id res chain seq x y z
N MET A 1 -11.42 14.79 -10.52
CA MET A 1 -10.56 14.29 -9.42
C MET A 1 -11.20 14.71 -8.13
N THR A 2 -11.39 13.77 -7.23
CA THR A 2 -11.97 13.98 -5.90
C THR A 2 -10.86 13.92 -4.87
N ILE A 3 -10.84 14.85 -3.91
CA ILE A 3 -9.89 14.86 -2.79
C ILE A 3 -10.70 14.63 -1.52
N HIS A 4 -10.41 13.54 -0.83
CA HIS A 4 -11.03 13.19 0.44
C HIS A 4 -10.53 14.12 1.56
N THR A 5 -11.35 14.36 2.58
CA THR A 5 -11.02 15.24 3.71
C THR A 5 -9.75 14.82 4.46
N SER A 6 -9.42 13.52 4.48
CA SER A 6 -8.15 13.00 5.03
C SER A 6 -6.90 13.58 4.36
N GLN A 7 -7.07 14.25 3.21
CA GLN A 7 -5.99 14.87 2.43
C GLN A 7 -6.08 16.40 2.41
N PHE A 8 -6.86 16.99 3.28
CA PHE A 8 -6.86 18.44 3.46
C PHE A 8 -5.60 18.88 4.22
N PRO A 9 -5.01 20.02 3.86
CA PRO A 9 -3.72 20.45 4.40
C PRO A 9 -3.66 20.49 5.94
N ASP A 10 -4.70 21.04 6.56
CA ASP A 10 -4.83 21.11 8.02
C ASP A 10 -4.91 19.74 8.69
N VAL A 11 -5.63 18.79 8.09
CA VAL A 11 -5.73 17.41 8.58
C VAL A 11 -4.39 16.69 8.47
N ILE A 12 -3.71 16.80 7.30
CA ILE A 12 -2.38 16.20 7.08
C ILE A 12 -1.38 16.73 8.10
N GLN A 13 -1.39 18.04 8.32
CA GLN A 13 -0.48 18.69 9.26
C GLN A 13 -0.70 18.23 10.70
N GLN A 14 -1.95 18.18 11.16
CA GLN A 14 -2.27 17.69 12.51
C GLN A 14 -1.87 16.21 12.70
N GLN A 15 -2.05 15.39 11.67
CA GLN A 15 -1.61 14.00 11.68
C GLN A 15 -0.09 13.90 11.79
N LEU A 16 0.66 14.72 11.05
CA LEU A 16 2.12 14.76 11.12
C LEU A 16 2.59 15.15 12.52
N ILE A 17 2.07 16.26 13.06
CA ILE A 17 2.43 16.75 14.40
C ILE A 17 2.16 15.67 15.46
N THR A 18 0.97 15.08 15.42
CA THR A 18 0.57 14.03 16.36
C THR A 18 1.49 12.80 16.27
N ALA A 19 1.80 12.37 15.07
CA ALA A 19 2.65 11.20 14.84
C ALA A 19 4.10 11.43 15.30
N LEU A 20 4.67 12.60 14.99
CA LEU A 20 6.02 12.96 15.43
C LEU A 20 6.13 13.04 16.96
N ARG A 21 5.12 13.57 17.66
CA ARG A 21 5.04 13.57 19.11
C ARG A 21 4.96 12.16 19.71
N ASN A 22 4.35 11.23 18.97
CA ASN A 22 4.26 9.81 19.34
C ASN A 22 5.47 8.97 18.88
N GLY A 23 6.51 9.60 18.32
CA GLY A 23 7.76 8.94 17.95
C GLY A 23 7.70 8.06 16.70
N TYR A 24 6.79 8.35 15.77
CA TYR A 24 6.74 7.63 14.48
C TYR A 24 6.34 8.54 13.32
N VAL A 25 6.60 8.06 12.10
CA VAL A 25 6.19 8.70 10.85
C VAL A 25 5.18 7.78 10.14
N PRO A 26 3.95 8.23 9.89
CA PRO A 26 3.01 7.49 9.05
C PRO A 26 3.57 7.28 7.64
N PRO A 27 3.39 6.09 7.03
CA PRO A 27 3.99 5.77 5.73
C PRO A 27 3.70 6.79 4.62
N LYS A 28 2.52 7.43 4.63
CA LYS A 28 2.14 8.42 3.61
C LYS A 28 3.13 9.58 3.47
N PHE A 29 3.72 10.04 4.56
CA PHE A 29 4.67 11.16 4.55
C PHE A 29 6.01 10.84 3.88
N LEU A 30 6.27 9.57 3.63
CA LEU A 30 7.43 9.13 2.86
C LEU A 30 7.24 9.24 1.33
N TYR A 31 6.04 9.60 0.89
CA TYR A 31 5.65 9.74 -0.52
C TYR A 31 5.06 11.12 -0.85
N ASP A 32 5.03 12.03 0.10
CA ASP A 32 4.27 13.29 -0.01
C ASP A 32 4.93 14.27 -0.99
N SER A 33 6.24 14.47 -0.88
CA SER A 33 6.97 15.36 -1.78
C SER A 33 7.35 14.68 -3.11
N VAL A 34 7.55 15.49 -4.16
CA VAL A 34 8.05 15.00 -5.45
C VAL A 34 9.42 14.33 -5.28
N GLN A 35 10.29 14.88 -4.46
CA GLN A 35 11.62 14.33 -4.20
C GLN A 35 11.53 12.96 -3.52
N GLN A 36 10.71 12.83 -2.47
CA GLN A 36 10.50 11.55 -1.77
C GLN A 36 9.91 10.50 -2.70
N THR A 37 8.90 10.88 -3.49
CA THR A 37 8.31 10.00 -4.50
C THR A 37 9.34 9.52 -5.52
N GLN A 38 10.22 10.40 -6.02
CA GLN A 38 11.27 10.02 -6.97
C GLN A 38 12.29 9.06 -6.34
N LYS A 39 12.75 9.33 -5.12
CA LYS A 39 13.66 8.46 -4.38
C LYS A 39 13.03 7.08 -4.13
N TRP A 40 11.78 7.03 -3.68
CA TRP A 40 11.07 5.77 -3.52
C TRP A 40 10.92 4.98 -4.83
N LEU A 41 10.58 5.67 -5.93
CA LEU A 41 10.50 5.02 -7.25
C LEU A 41 11.84 4.41 -7.66
N TYR A 42 12.94 5.06 -7.32
CA TYR A 42 14.29 4.55 -7.57
C TYR A 42 14.59 3.31 -6.72
N VAL A 43 14.37 3.38 -5.39
CA VAL A 43 14.47 2.20 -4.50
C VAL A 43 13.64 1.04 -5.03
N HIS A 44 12.39 1.30 -5.39
CA HIS A 44 11.49 0.28 -5.91
C HIS A 44 11.96 -0.29 -7.25
N GLN A 45 12.57 0.51 -8.11
CA GLN A 45 13.11 0.06 -9.39
C GLN A 45 14.32 -0.85 -9.21
N VAL A 46 15.19 -0.54 -8.24
CA VAL A 46 16.46 -1.25 -8.03
C VAL A 46 16.25 -2.51 -7.18
N HIS A 47 15.41 -2.45 -6.15
CA HIS A 47 15.33 -3.49 -5.12
C HIS A 47 14.01 -4.27 -5.08
N SER A 48 12.94 -3.78 -5.73
CA SER A 48 11.65 -4.48 -5.63
C SER A 48 11.63 -5.76 -6.48
N PRO A 49 11.33 -6.93 -5.89
CA PRO A 49 11.14 -8.17 -6.64
C PRO A 49 10.15 -8.03 -7.79
N SER A 50 9.11 -7.21 -7.61
CA SER A 50 8.11 -6.97 -8.66
C SER A 50 8.64 -6.27 -9.92
N ARG A 51 9.87 -5.75 -9.88
CA ARG A 51 10.53 -5.07 -11.02
C ARG A 51 11.63 -5.89 -11.62
N ILE A 52 12.36 -6.63 -10.80
CA ILE A 52 13.56 -7.36 -11.20
C ILE A 52 13.30 -8.84 -11.48
N ASP A 53 12.25 -9.43 -10.88
CA ASP A 53 11.91 -10.83 -11.05
C ASP A 53 10.84 -11.02 -12.16
N PRO A 54 11.19 -11.66 -13.30
CA PRO A 54 10.22 -11.95 -14.37
C PRO A 54 9.08 -12.86 -13.91
N ASP A 55 9.29 -13.69 -12.90
CA ASP A 55 8.29 -14.61 -12.38
C ASP A 55 7.14 -13.87 -11.67
N VAL A 56 7.40 -12.70 -11.12
CA VAL A 56 6.36 -11.87 -10.50
C VAL A 56 5.30 -11.46 -11.51
N SER A 57 5.69 -11.12 -12.74
CA SER A 57 4.71 -10.82 -13.81
C SER A 57 3.80 -12.02 -14.09
N ARG A 58 4.35 -13.23 -14.09
CA ARG A 58 3.61 -14.49 -14.30
C ARG A 58 2.56 -14.74 -13.23
N ILE A 59 2.90 -14.55 -11.96
CA ILE A 59 1.94 -14.81 -10.85
C ILE A 59 0.74 -13.86 -10.89
N TYR A 60 0.94 -12.59 -11.27
CA TYR A 60 -0.17 -11.66 -11.51
C TYR A 60 -1.06 -12.14 -12.65
N ASP A 61 -0.47 -12.53 -13.80
CA ASP A 61 -1.23 -13.05 -14.95
C ASP A 61 -2.04 -14.28 -14.56
N ALA A 62 -1.45 -15.24 -13.85
CA ALA A 62 -2.11 -16.47 -13.45
C ALA A 62 -3.33 -16.21 -12.54
N VAL A 63 -3.21 -15.28 -11.58
CA VAL A 63 -4.30 -14.93 -10.68
C VAL A 63 -5.43 -14.21 -11.42
N PHE A 64 -5.11 -13.31 -12.34
CA PHE A 64 -6.11 -12.62 -13.17
C PHE A 64 -6.78 -13.59 -14.15
N ASP A 65 -6.02 -14.45 -14.82
CA ASP A 65 -6.57 -15.44 -15.75
C ASP A 65 -7.48 -16.43 -15.02
N HIS A 66 -7.11 -16.90 -13.81
CA HIS A 66 -8.01 -17.71 -12.98
C HIS A 66 -9.32 -16.99 -12.64
N ALA A 67 -9.25 -15.68 -12.37
CA ALA A 67 -10.44 -14.91 -11.99
C ALA A 67 -11.37 -14.62 -13.19
N PHE A 68 -10.83 -14.42 -14.38
CA PHE A 68 -11.55 -13.82 -15.52
C PHE A 68 -11.72 -14.77 -16.71
N SER A 69 -11.11 -15.97 -16.72
CA SER A 69 -11.13 -16.89 -17.86
C SER A 69 -12.54 -17.22 -18.36
N GLN A 70 -13.49 -17.36 -17.45
CA GLN A 70 -14.88 -17.68 -17.76
C GLN A 70 -15.86 -16.54 -17.43
N ALA A 71 -15.36 -15.43 -16.86
CA ALA A 71 -16.20 -14.32 -16.47
C ALA A 71 -16.42 -13.38 -17.67
N LYS A 72 -17.67 -12.99 -17.86
CA LYS A 72 -18.09 -11.97 -18.80
C LYS A 72 -18.78 -10.86 -18.04
N TYR A 73 -18.42 -9.63 -18.33
CA TYR A 73 -18.92 -8.46 -17.62
C TYR A 73 -19.70 -7.57 -18.59
N ASN A 74 -20.92 -7.17 -18.19
CA ASN A 74 -21.65 -6.12 -18.90
C ASN A 74 -21.19 -4.75 -18.45
N GLU A 75 -21.04 -4.57 -17.15
CA GLU A 75 -20.49 -3.35 -16.54
C GLU A 75 -19.65 -3.76 -15.34
N VAL A 76 -18.46 -3.16 -15.23
CA VAL A 76 -17.52 -3.47 -14.16
C VAL A 76 -16.75 -2.22 -13.77
N ALA A 77 -16.50 -2.08 -12.48
CA ALA A 77 -15.63 -1.06 -11.93
C ALA A 77 -14.37 -1.70 -11.33
N LEU A 78 -13.20 -1.23 -11.74
CA LEU A 78 -11.94 -1.52 -11.07
C LEU A 78 -11.62 -0.39 -10.12
N ILE A 79 -11.39 -0.71 -8.85
CA ILE A 79 -10.99 0.22 -7.81
C ILE A 79 -9.56 -0.15 -7.39
N GLY A 80 -8.60 0.70 -7.76
CA GLY A 80 -7.19 0.52 -7.42
C GLY A 80 -6.88 1.21 -6.11
N LEU A 81 -6.80 0.46 -5.01
CA LEU A 81 -6.47 0.97 -3.67
C LEU A 81 -4.94 0.99 -3.49
N GLY A 82 -4.36 2.18 -3.33
CA GLY A 82 -2.92 2.38 -3.41
C GLY A 82 -2.42 2.12 -4.83
N CYS A 83 -3.07 2.74 -5.82
CA CYS A 83 -2.87 2.44 -7.25
C CYS A 83 -1.46 2.73 -7.77
N GLY A 84 -0.68 3.58 -7.05
CA GLY A 84 0.63 4.03 -7.50
C GLY A 84 0.57 4.54 -8.95
N GLY A 85 1.49 4.11 -9.80
CA GLY A 85 1.50 4.48 -11.22
C GLY A 85 0.52 3.73 -12.13
N GLY A 86 -0.40 2.90 -11.59
CA GLY A 86 -1.48 2.23 -12.32
C GLY A 86 -1.07 1.07 -13.23
N LYS A 87 0.19 0.66 -13.28
CA LYS A 87 0.65 -0.40 -14.21
C LYS A 87 0.03 -1.76 -13.92
N LYS A 88 -0.07 -2.14 -12.64
CA LYS A 88 -0.68 -3.41 -12.22
C LYS A 88 -2.19 -3.40 -12.48
N ASP A 89 -2.85 -2.26 -12.26
CA ASP A 89 -4.26 -2.06 -12.58
C ASP A 89 -4.53 -2.13 -14.09
N ALA A 90 -3.71 -1.45 -14.91
CA ALA A 90 -3.79 -1.53 -16.37
C ALA A 90 -3.60 -2.97 -16.87
N LYS A 91 -2.74 -3.75 -16.22
CA LYS A 91 -2.55 -5.18 -16.49
C LYS A 91 -3.81 -5.98 -16.14
N CYS A 92 -4.40 -5.75 -14.95
CA CYS A 92 -5.67 -6.36 -14.54
C CYS A 92 -6.78 -6.04 -15.54
N LEU A 93 -6.95 -4.77 -15.90
CA LEU A 93 -7.94 -4.32 -16.89
C LEU A 93 -7.77 -5.01 -18.24
N SER A 94 -6.53 -5.27 -18.69
CA SER A 94 -6.27 -5.93 -19.97
C SER A 94 -6.73 -7.38 -20.04
N LYS A 95 -7.01 -8.01 -18.91
CA LYS A 95 -7.50 -9.39 -18.78
C LYS A 95 -9.03 -9.48 -18.73
N LEU A 96 -9.72 -8.36 -18.53
CA LEU A 96 -11.18 -8.33 -18.46
C LEU A 96 -11.79 -8.50 -19.86
N LYS A 97 -12.79 -9.37 -19.94
CA LYS A 97 -13.59 -9.58 -21.16
C LYS A 97 -14.94 -8.88 -21.01
N LEU A 98 -15.14 -7.82 -21.79
CA LEU A 98 -16.39 -7.08 -21.82
C LEU A 98 -17.22 -7.53 -23.03
N GLU A 99 -18.49 -7.87 -22.84
CA GLU A 99 -19.36 -8.26 -23.96
C GLU A 99 -19.90 -7.06 -24.75
N LYS A 100 -20.40 -6.03 -24.05
CA LYS A 100 -20.88 -4.75 -24.60
C LYS A 100 -20.82 -3.62 -23.56
N GLY A 101 -20.03 -3.78 -22.53
CA GLY A 101 -20.21 -3.02 -21.32
C GLY A 101 -19.25 -1.86 -21.12
N LEU A 102 -19.58 -1.06 -20.14
CA LEU A 102 -18.77 0.03 -19.66
C LEU A 102 -17.78 -0.47 -18.61
N LEU A 103 -16.55 -0.03 -18.74
CA LEU A 103 -15.51 -0.23 -17.76
C LEU A 103 -15.25 1.09 -17.07
N HIS A 104 -15.29 1.08 -15.75
CA HIS A 104 -14.97 2.22 -14.91
C HIS A 104 -13.69 1.96 -14.12
N TYR A 105 -12.92 3.00 -13.87
CA TYR A 105 -11.71 2.90 -13.07
C TYR A 105 -11.64 4.00 -12.01
N VAL A 106 -11.41 3.61 -10.77
CA VAL A 106 -11.18 4.52 -9.65
C VAL A 106 -9.74 4.31 -9.15
N PRO A 107 -8.76 5.04 -9.68
CA PRO A 107 -7.43 5.10 -9.06
C PRO A 107 -7.52 5.83 -7.73
N CYS A 108 -7.25 5.14 -6.63
CA CYS A 108 -7.22 5.70 -5.28
C CYS A 108 -5.80 5.60 -4.72
N ASP A 109 -5.26 6.73 -4.29
CA ASP A 109 -3.94 6.82 -3.67
C ASP A 109 -3.88 8.03 -2.74
N VAL A 110 -2.99 8.02 -1.77
CA VAL A 110 -2.71 9.16 -0.92
C VAL A 110 -1.99 10.27 -1.69
N SER A 111 -1.23 9.90 -2.72
CA SER A 111 -0.47 10.82 -3.57
C SER A 111 -1.28 11.25 -4.78
N GLN A 112 -1.52 12.57 -4.90
CA GLN A 112 -2.16 13.16 -6.08
C GLN A 112 -1.40 12.85 -7.36
N SER A 113 -0.07 12.92 -7.33
CA SER A 113 0.78 12.65 -8.49
C SER A 113 0.67 11.19 -8.96
N MET A 114 0.60 10.24 -8.04
CA MET A 114 0.40 8.83 -8.34
C MET A 114 -0.99 8.56 -8.93
N THR A 115 -2.03 9.15 -8.34
CA THR A 115 -3.41 9.04 -8.85
C THR A 115 -3.52 9.56 -10.29
N LEU A 116 -2.87 10.69 -10.61
CA LEU A 116 -2.83 11.23 -11.97
C LEU A 116 -1.98 10.39 -12.94
N ALA A 117 -0.87 9.81 -12.45
CA ALA A 117 -0.06 8.88 -13.24
C ALA A 117 -0.86 7.61 -13.59
N ALA A 118 -1.60 7.06 -12.64
CA ALA A 118 -2.49 5.92 -12.87
C ALA A 118 -3.61 6.26 -13.86
N ARG A 119 -4.22 7.43 -13.74
CA ARG A 119 -5.19 7.93 -14.74
C ARG A 119 -4.59 7.98 -16.14
N LYS A 120 -3.39 8.51 -16.27
CA LYS A 120 -2.68 8.60 -17.57
C LYS A 120 -2.34 7.22 -18.12
N GLU A 121 -1.89 6.30 -17.28
CA GLU A 121 -1.52 4.94 -17.71
C GLU A 121 -2.74 4.18 -18.23
N VAL A 122 -3.85 4.18 -17.49
CA VAL A 122 -5.08 3.48 -17.85
C VAL A 122 -5.81 4.22 -19.02
N GLY A 123 -5.73 5.53 -19.07
CA GLY A 123 -6.31 6.36 -20.13
C GLY A 123 -5.76 6.07 -21.53
N LYS A 124 -4.68 5.29 -21.66
CA LYS A 124 -4.22 4.76 -22.96
C LYS A 124 -5.18 3.72 -23.55
N LYS A 125 -6.06 3.14 -22.74
CA LYS A 125 -6.96 2.03 -23.09
C LYS A 125 -8.43 2.29 -22.73
N LEU A 126 -8.70 3.22 -21.85
CA LEU A 126 -10.01 3.56 -21.30
C LEU A 126 -10.30 5.04 -21.53
N ASP A 127 -11.57 5.37 -21.87
CA ASP A 127 -12.01 6.76 -21.96
C ASP A 127 -11.81 7.48 -20.62
N TYR A 128 -11.25 8.68 -20.67
CA TYR A 128 -11.01 9.51 -19.48
C TYR A 128 -12.28 9.86 -18.72
N ASN A 129 -13.45 9.87 -19.38
CA ASN A 129 -14.75 10.08 -18.75
C ASN A 129 -15.17 8.95 -17.81
N ASN A 130 -14.58 7.77 -17.98
CA ASN A 130 -14.82 6.59 -17.15
C ASN A 130 -13.73 6.38 -16.09
N ILE A 131 -12.87 7.38 -15.87
CA ILE A 131 -11.80 7.33 -14.87
C ILE A 131 -12.07 8.39 -13.80
N TYR A 132 -12.23 7.97 -12.56
CA TYR A 132 -12.61 8.79 -11.41
C TYR A 132 -11.46 8.86 -10.38
N PRO A 133 -10.44 9.72 -10.58
CA PRO A 133 -9.30 9.79 -9.67
C PRO A 133 -9.73 10.25 -8.27
N LEU A 134 -9.31 9.50 -7.25
CA LEU A 134 -9.59 9.72 -5.85
C LEU A 134 -8.29 9.85 -5.05
N VAL A 135 -8.06 10.99 -4.41
CA VAL A 135 -6.95 11.19 -3.49
C VAL A 135 -7.45 10.97 -2.07
N CYS A 136 -6.98 9.89 -1.41
CA CYS A 136 -7.54 9.43 -0.14
C CYS A 136 -6.51 8.63 0.67
N ASP A 137 -6.46 8.88 1.96
CA ASP A 137 -5.76 8.02 2.91
C ASP A 137 -6.67 6.88 3.36
N LEU A 138 -6.34 5.67 2.93
CA LEU A 138 -7.12 4.47 3.24
C LEU A 138 -7.17 4.17 4.74
N SER A 139 -6.10 4.52 5.48
CA SER A 139 -6.03 4.29 6.93
C SER A 139 -6.96 5.22 7.70
N GLU A 140 -7.18 6.44 7.20
CA GLU A 140 -7.92 7.50 7.89
C GLU A 140 -9.35 7.70 7.38
N SER A 141 -9.70 7.08 6.26
CA SER A 141 -11.05 7.25 5.69
C SER A 141 -12.05 6.27 6.30
N ASP A 142 -13.14 6.78 6.87
CA ASP A 142 -14.20 5.96 7.46
C ASP A 142 -15.45 5.85 6.59
N ASN A 143 -15.56 6.68 5.53
CA ASN A 143 -16.69 6.78 4.61
C ASN A 143 -16.34 6.44 3.17
N LEU A 144 -15.25 5.68 2.95
CA LEU A 144 -14.80 5.31 1.60
C LEU A 144 -15.86 4.51 0.83
N ASP A 145 -16.66 3.71 1.52
CA ASP A 145 -17.81 2.98 0.95
C ASP A 145 -18.81 3.93 0.30
N GLN A 146 -19.25 4.97 1.03
CA GLN A 146 -20.17 5.97 0.51
C GLN A 146 -19.56 6.76 -0.64
N LEU A 147 -18.29 7.16 -0.51
CA LEU A 147 -17.59 7.90 -1.55
C LEU A 147 -17.45 7.09 -2.85
N LEU A 148 -17.22 5.79 -2.75
CA LEU A 148 -17.18 4.92 -3.93
C LEU A 148 -18.56 4.76 -4.58
N ASP A 149 -19.62 4.68 -3.78
CA ASP A 149 -20.98 4.60 -4.30
C ASP A 149 -21.42 5.93 -4.96
N ASP A 150 -20.92 7.07 -4.48
CA ASP A 150 -21.16 8.40 -5.11
C ASP A 150 -20.38 8.57 -6.42
N LEU A 151 -19.16 8.05 -6.50
CA LEU A 151 -18.29 8.13 -7.68
C LEU A 151 -18.71 7.18 -8.80
N LEU A 152 -19.24 6.03 -8.44
CA LEU A 152 -19.65 4.99 -9.38
C LEU A 152 -21.16 5.02 -9.56
N PRO A 153 -21.68 5.46 -10.72
CA PRO A 153 -23.10 5.79 -10.89
C PRO A 153 -24.06 4.60 -10.78
N PHE A 154 -23.57 3.37 -10.58
CA PHE A 154 -24.44 2.17 -10.55
C PHE A 154 -23.88 1.05 -9.67
N SER A 155 -24.72 0.06 -9.34
CA SER A 155 -24.32 -1.16 -8.62
C SER A 155 -23.62 -2.15 -9.55
N HIS A 156 -22.41 -1.83 -9.99
CA HIS A 156 -21.61 -2.70 -10.86
C HIS A 156 -20.99 -3.86 -10.09
N LYS A 157 -20.56 -4.87 -10.84
CA LYS A 157 -19.53 -5.78 -10.35
C LYS A 157 -18.27 -4.98 -10.09
N ARG A 158 -17.74 -5.10 -8.88
CA ARG A 158 -16.55 -4.38 -8.46
C ARG A 158 -15.38 -5.32 -8.34
N ILE A 159 -14.24 -4.83 -8.75
CA ILE A 159 -12.96 -5.48 -8.63
C ILE A 159 -12.05 -4.53 -7.89
N PHE A 160 -11.50 -4.97 -6.79
CA PHE A 160 -10.55 -4.21 -5.99
C PHE A 160 -9.14 -4.75 -6.21
N THR A 161 -8.19 -3.88 -6.42
CA THR A 161 -6.76 -4.19 -6.39
C THR A 161 -6.13 -3.49 -5.18
N PHE A 162 -5.32 -4.23 -4.42
CA PHE A 162 -4.62 -3.75 -3.24
C PHE A 162 -3.19 -4.30 -3.25
N PHE A 163 -2.36 -3.73 -4.14
CA PHE A 163 -1.05 -4.26 -4.46
C PHE A 163 0.08 -3.46 -3.79
N GLY A 164 0.95 -4.18 -3.07
CA GLY A 164 2.11 -3.60 -2.41
C GLY A 164 1.78 -2.76 -1.17
N MET A 165 0.54 -2.84 -0.69
CA MET A 165 0.06 -2.04 0.45
C MET A 165 0.13 -2.78 1.79
N ILE A 166 -0.06 -4.12 1.76
CA ILE A 166 -0.05 -4.97 2.97
C ILE A 166 1.18 -4.73 3.86
N PRO A 167 2.41 -4.58 3.31
CA PRO A 167 3.58 -4.38 4.15
C PRO A 167 3.56 -3.10 4.99
N ASN A 168 2.93 -2.05 4.50
CA ASN A 168 3.04 -0.70 5.07
C ASN A 168 1.77 -0.22 5.80
N LEU A 169 0.78 -1.10 5.98
CA LEU A 169 -0.46 -0.76 6.68
C LEU A 169 -0.71 -1.75 7.83
N ASP A 170 -1.21 -1.21 8.94
CA ASP A 170 -1.58 -2.03 10.08
C ASP A 170 -2.79 -2.92 9.72
N PRO A 171 -2.66 -4.26 9.86
CA PRO A 171 -3.74 -5.18 9.53
C PRO A 171 -5.03 -4.92 10.32
N ASP A 172 -4.93 -4.53 11.60
CA ASP A 172 -6.08 -4.25 12.48
C ASP A 172 -6.82 -2.98 12.05
N ILE A 173 -6.19 -2.11 11.26
CA ILE A 173 -6.80 -0.90 10.68
C ILE A 173 -7.35 -1.18 9.30
N ILE A 174 -6.53 -1.79 8.41
CA ILE A 174 -6.87 -1.82 6.99
C ILE A 174 -7.87 -2.92 6.62
N PHE A 175 -7.77 -4.12 7.19
CA PHE A 175 -8.69 -5.20 6.82
C PHE A 175 -10.15 -4.95 7.20
N PRO A 176 -10.49 -4.37 8.38
CA PRO A 176 -11.88 -3.94 8.66
C PRO A 176 -12.41 -2.95 7.64
N LYS A 177 -11.58 -2.00 7.17
CA LYS A 177 -11.96 -1.04 6.13
C LYS A 177 -12.17 -1.72 4.77
N LEU A 178 -11.27 -2.62 4.37
CA LEU A 178 -11.44 -3.44 3.18
C LEU A 178 -12.72 -4.29 3.25
N PHE A 179 -13.02 -4.84 4.41
CA PHE A 179 -14.27 -5.58 4.62
C PHE A 179 -15.48 -4.66 4.46
N LYS A 180 -15.46 -3.47 5.03
CA LYS A 180 -16.55 -2.50 4.92
C LYS A 180 -16.85 -2.11 3.47
N ILE A 181 -15.83 -1.85 2.66
CA ILE A 181 -16.00 -1.38 1.27
C ILE A 181 -16.30 -2.50 0.25
N THR A 182 -15.97 -3.75 0.53
CA THR A 182 -16.23 -4.88 -0.36
C THR A 182 -17.62 -5.47 -0.14
N ARG A 183 -18.15 -6.21 -1.11
CA ARG A 183 -19.42 -6.96 -1.06
C ARG A 183 -19.12 -8.44 -1.33
N ASP A 184 -20.09 -9.32 -1.08
CA ASP A 184 -19.91 -10.78 -1.16
C ASP A 184 -19.53 -11.28 -2.56
N ASP A 185 -19.99 -10.60 -3.60
CA ASP A 185 -19.72 -10.97 -5.00
C ASP A 185 -18.51 -10.22 -5.60
N ASP A 186 -17.92 -9.26 -4.90
CA ASP A 186 -16.72 -8.54 -5.33
C ASP A 186 -15.50 -9.46 -5.40
N ASN A 187 -14.52 -9.09 -6.22
CA ASN A 187 -13.18 -9.68 -6.20
C ASN A 187 -12.22 -8.69 -5.57
N LEU A 188 -11.47 -9.15 -4.59
CA LEU A 188 -10.36 -8.40 -4.02
C LEU A 188 -9.05 -9.12 -4.38
N PHE A 189 -8.16 -8.40 -5.06
CA PHE A 189 -6.80 -8.88 -5.36
C PHE A 189 -5.83 -8.16 -4.46
N ILE A 190 -5.03 -8.92 -3.73
CA ILE A 190 -3.97 -8.38 -2.88
C ILE A 190 -2.63 -8.94 -3.30
N SER A 191 -1.56 -8.18 -3.09
CA SER A 191 -0.22 -8.74 -3.07
C SER A 191 0.44 -8.49 -1.72
N ALA A 192 1.25 -9.44 -1.30
CA ALA A 192 1.99 -9.39 -0.06
C ALA A 192 3.45 -9.77 -0.27
N ASN A 193 4.31 -9.07 0.45
CA ASN A 193 5.70 -9.45 0.58
C ASN A 193 5.80 -10.61 1.57
N LEU A 194 6.31 -11.74 1.09
CA LEU A 194 6.42 -12.96 1.87
C LEU A 194 7.86 -13.20 2.30
N VAL A 195 8.02 -14.10 3.25
CA VAL A 195 9.28 -14.72 3.59
C VAL A 195 9.16 -16.23 3.43
N SER A 196 10.22 -16.82 2.91
CA SER A 196 10.33 -18.27 2.71
C SER A 196 11.06 -18.95 3.86
N GLY A 197 10.84 -20.26 4.01
CA GLY A 197 11.49 -21.10 5.00
C GLY A 197 10.58 -21.49 6.17
N ASP A 198 11.01 -22.52 6.91
CA ASP A 198 10.23 -23.13 7.99
C ASP A 198 10.25 -22.30 9.30
N ASN A 199 11.16 -21.35 9.41
CA ASN A 199 11.28 -20.46 10.56
C ASN A 199 10.98 -19.02 10.16
N TYR A 200 9.86 -18.52 10.64
CA TYR A 200 9.36 -17.17 10.30
C TYR A 200 10.34 -16.07 10.70
N HIS A 201 10.90 -16.11 11.91
CA HIS A 201 11.85 -15.10 12.39
C HIS A 201 13.11 -15.08 11.55
N PHE A 202 13.69 -16.24 11.32
CA PHE A 202 14.90 -16.37 10.50
C PHE A 202 14.66 -15.93 9.05
N GLY A 203 13.46 -16.22 8.50
CA GLY A 203 13.08 -15.73 7.19
C GLY A 203 13.08 -14.20 7.10
N VAL A 204 12.59 -13.52 8.14
CA VAL A 204 12.60 -12.03 8.19
C VAL A 204 14.02 -11.49 8.42
N GLU A 205 14.83 -12.14 9.25
CA GLU A 205 16.24 -11.76 9.43
C GLU A 205 17.03 -11.82 8.11
N ASN A 206 16.81 -12.87 7.33
CA ASN A 206 17.52 -13.06 6.06
C ASN A 206 17.23 -11.98 5.03
N ILE A 207 16.07 -11.33 5.06
CA ILE A 207 15.73 -10.27 4.10
C ILE A 207 16.03 -8.86 4.62
N LEU A 208 16.55 -8.71 5.85
CA LEU A 208 16.82 -7.40 6.46
C LEU A 208 17.79 -6.57 5.61
N HIS A 209 18.80 -7.21 5.02
CA HIS A 209 19.77 -6.58 4.12
C HIS A 209 19.15 -5.95 2.87
N GLN A 210 17.94 -6.39 2.45
CA GLN A 210 17.21 -5.79 1.33
C GLN A 210 16.68 -4.39 1.66
N TYR A 211 16.58 -4.06 2.95
CA TYR A 211 16.14 -2.76 3.44
C TYR A 211 17.31 -1.85 3.80
N ASP A 212 18.39 -2.42 4.36
CA ASP A 212 19.55 -1.67 4.78
C ASP A 212 20.54 -1.50 3.63
N ASN A 213 20.21 -0.60 2.72
CA ASN A 213 21.03 -0.20 1.58
C ASN A 213 21.02 1.31 1.43
N GLU A 214 21.96 1.84 0.65
CA GLU A 214 22.19 3.28 0.48
C GLU A 214 20.93 4.00 -0.03
N GLU A 215 20.25 3.45 -1.02
CA GLU A 215 19.07 4.04 -1.64
C GLU A 215 17.90 4.14 -0.67
N THR A 216 17.67 3.10 0.12
CA THR A 216 16.62 3.11 1.15
C THR A 216 16.93 4.10 2.26
N ARG A 217 18.21 4.16 2.71
CA ARG A 217 18.67 5.15 3.69
C ARG A 217 18.47 6.57 3.18
N ASP A 218 18.91 6.87 1.96
CA ASP A 218 18.76 8.19 1.34
C ASP A 218 17.27 8.58 1.18
N TRP A 219 16.41 7.63 0.81
CA TRP A 219 14.97 7.88 0.75
C TRP A 219 14.38 8.23 2.11
N LEU A 220 14.64 7.43 3.14
CA LEU A 220 14.08 7.64 4.48
C LEU A 220 14.59 8.92 5.13
N LEU A 221 15.91 9.18 5.04
CA LEU A 221 16.51 10.38 5.59
C LEU A 221 16.04 11.66 4.89
N SER A 222 15.63 11.59 3.62
CA SER A 222 15.09 12.75 2.90
C SER A 222 13.84 13.35 3.57
N PHE A 223 13.07 12.55 4.32
CA PHE A 223 11.96 13.05 5.13
C PHE A 223 12.45 13.97 6.26
N LEU A 224 13.47 13.55 6.99
CA LEU A 224 14.04 14.35 8.09
C LEU A 224 14.66 15.64 7.58
N VAL A 225 15.40 15.57 6.47
CA VAL A 225 15.96 16.75 5.81
C VAL A 225 14.85 17.72 5.39
N GLY A 226 13.72 17.21 4.89
CA GLY A 226 12.54 18.01 4.57
C GLY A 226 11.92 18.73 5.78
N LEU A 227 12.11 18.20 6.98
CA LEU A 227 11.71 18.84 8.25
C LEU A 227 12.78 19.78 8.83
N GLY A 228 13.92 19.96 8.14
CA GLY A 228 15.05 20.75 8.62
C GLY A 228 15.97 20.04 9.62
N ILE A 229 15.84 18.73 9.78
CA ILE A 229 16.72 17.91 10.62
C ILE A 229 17.91 17.45 9.76
N PRO A 230 19.16 17.84 10.13
CA PRO A 230 20.34 17.41 9.38
C PRO A 230 20.59 15.91 9.55
N MET A 231 21.20 15.27 8.55
CA MET A 231 21.46 13.81 8.58
C MET A 231 22.41 13.43 9.73
N GLU A 232 23.30 14.35 10.10
CA GLU A 232 24.26 14.18 11.17
C GLU A 232 23.65 14.31 12.59
N ALA A 233 22.37 14.63 12.68
CA ALA A 233 21.65 14.72 13.96
C ALA A 233 21.47 13.37 14.66
N GLY A 234 21.71 12.26 13.96
CA GLY A 234 21.54 10.92 14.50
C GLY A 234 21.91 9.82 13.51
N ASP A 235 21.59 8.58 13.90
CA ASP A 235 21.87 7.38 13.14
C ASP A 235 20.58 6.63 12.79
N LEU A 236 20.53 6.06 11.59
CA LEU A 236 19.43 5.23 11.11
C LEU A 236 19.77 3.74 11.32
N PHE A 237 18.90 3.03 12.03
CA PHE A 237 19.03 1.60 12.34
C PHE A 237 17.85 0.82 11.76
N PHE A 238 18.16 -0.34 11.20
CA PHE A 238 17.15 -1.31 10.80
C PHE A 238 17.08 -2.43 11.83
N GLY A 239 15.87 -2.92 12.07
CA GLY A 239 15.62 -4.00 13.02
C GLY A 239 14.31 -4.72 12.72
N ILE A 240 13.96 -5.66 13.60
CA ILE A 240 12.73 -6.45 13.51
C ILE A 240 11.91 -6.22 14.78
N GLU A 241 10.63 -5.98 14.62
CA GLU A 241 9.67 -5.87 15.72
C GLU A 241 8.56 -6.92 15.55
N THR A 242 8.02 -7.36 16.68
CA THR A 242 6.82 -8.21 16.71
C THR A 242 5.62 -7.39 17.15
N VAL A 243 4.57 -7.36 16.34
CA VAL A 243 3.32 -6.66 16.63
C VAL A 243 2.15 -7.58 16.32
N GLY A 244 1.31 -7.89 17.32
CA GLY A 244 0.16 -8.76 17.14
C GLY A 244 0.50 -10.18 16.62
N GLY A 245 1.70 -10.69 16.92
CA GLY A 245 2.19 -11.97 16.41
C GLY A 245 2.80 -11.91 15.01
N LEU A 246 2.74 -10.76 14.33
CA LEU A 246 3.37 -10.54 13.03
C LEU A 246 4.73 -9.88 13.19
N LEU A 247 5.67 -10.25 12.32
CA LEU A 247 6.99 -9.62 12.25
C LEU A 247 6.98 -8.49 11.21
N ARG A 248 7.67 -7.40 11.54
CA ARG A 248 7.92 -6.31 10.62
C ARG A 248 9.35 -5.82 10.71
N VAL A 249 9.92 -5.51 9.57
CA VAL A 249 11.16 -4.73 9.49
C VAL A 249 10.82 -3.29 9.88
N VAL A 250 11.66 -2.66 10.67
CA VAL A 250 11.53 -1.25 11.06
C VAL A 250 12.82 -0.49 10.77
N ALA A 251 12.68 0.80 10.48
CA ALA A 251 13.79 1.74 10.41
C ALA A 251 13.58 2.84 11.46
N ASN A 252 14.48 2.95 12.42
CA ASN A 252 14.43 3.90 13.50
C ASN A 252 15.61 4.86 13.39
N PHE A 253 15.35 6.16 13.45
CA PHE A 253 16.38 7.20 13.56
C PHE A 253 16.57 7.56 15.02
N ARG A 254 17.78 7.38 15.55
CA ARG A 254 18.13 7.71 16.91
C ARG A 254 18.93 9.00 16.94
N PHE A 255 18.40 10.01 17.61
CA PHE A 255 19.05 11.32 17.75
C PHE A 255 20.27 11.23 18.66
N ILE A 256 21.41 11.74 18.19
CA ILE A 256 22.64 11.91 19.00
C ILE A 256 22.74 13.32 19.58
N HIS A 257 22.04 14.29 18.98
CA HIS A 257 21.89 15.65 19.46
C HIS A 257 20.41 16.02 19.52
N SER A 258 20.01 16.82 20.52
CA SER A 258 18.65 17.35 20.59
C SER A 258 18.35 18.22 19.37
N GLN A 259 17.16 18.03 18.80
CA GLN A 259 16.67 18.76 17.62
C GLN A 259 15.34 19.42 17.94
N VAL A 260 15.17 20.64 17.46
CA VAL A 260 13.90 21.36 17.55
C VAL A 260 13.43 21.68 16.14
N ILE A 261 12.19 21.30 15.84
CA ILE A 261 11.54 21.64 14.58
C ILE A 261 10.28 22.45 14.84
N HIS A 262 9.95 23.30 13.90
CA HIS A 262 8.74 24.10 13.92
C HIS A 262 7.84 23.72 12.73
N ILE A 263 6.61 23.40 13.03
CA ILE A 263 5.57 23.14 12.01
C ILE A 263 4.45 24.12 12.32
N ASP A 264 4.34 25.20 11.53
CA ASP A 264 3.53 26.37 11.79
C ASP A 264 3.78 26.95 13.23
N SER A 265 2.72 26.96 14.06
CA SER A 265 2.80 27.44 15.45
C SER A 265 3.29 26.40 16.44
N GLU A 266 3.47 25.15 16.01
CA GLU A 266 3.82 24.05 16.90
C GLU A 266 5.33 23.80 16.93
N THR A 267 5.84 23.54 18.12
CA THR A 267 7.24 23.19 18.34
C THR A 267 7.33 21.74 18.80
N ILE A 268 8.19 20.96 18.17
CA ILE A 268 8.48 19.57 18.53
C ILE A 268 9.94 19.46 18.83
N THR A 269 10.27 18.90 19.98
CA THR A 269 11.66 18.66 20.43
C THR A 269 11.91 17.15 20.45
N PHE A 270 13.01 16.75 19.84
CA PHE A 270 13.57 15.41 19.96
C PHE A 270 14.81 15.48 20.81
N GLU A 271 14.83 14.74 21.90
CA GLU A 271 15.96 14.72 22.83
C GLU A 271 17.08 13.78 22.35
N SER A 272 18.32 14.05 22.76
CA SER A 272 19.42 13.12 22.54
C SER A 272 19.10 11.73 23.12
N GLY A 273 19.31 10.68 22.33
CA GLY A 273 18.98 9.30 22.67
C GLY A 273 17.54 8.89 22.33
N GLN A 274 16.64 9.83 22.03
CA GLN A 274 15.29 9.53 21.57
C GLN A 274 15.32 8.89 20.18
N SER A 275 14.36 7.99 19.91
CA SER A 275 14.19 7.36 18.61
C SER A 275 12.89 7.78 17.95
N LEU A 276 12.97 8.00 16.64
CA LEU A 276 11.81 8.24 15.75
C LEU A 276 11.73 7.11 14.74
N ARG A 277 10.66 6.33 14.76
CA ARG A 277 10.44 5.30 13.74
C ARG A 277 10.03 5.96 12.43
N LEU A 278 10.87 5.85 11.41
CA LEU A 278 10.62 6.41 10.07
C LEU A 278 9.81 5.47 9.19
N PHE A 279 10.01 4.14 9.35
CA PHE A 279 9.45 3.17 8.42
C PHE A 279 9.15 1.85 9.12
N TYR A 280 8.16 1.13 8.59
CA TYR A 280 7.97 -0.28 8.89
C TYR A 280 7.46 -1.03 7.65
N SER A 281 7.73 -2.35 7.63
CA SER A 281 7.26 -3.24 6.57
C SER A 281 6.94 -4.61 7.17
N TYR A 282 5.66 -4.94 7.24
CA TYR A 282 5.23 -6.28 7.64
C TYR A 282 5.69 -7.31 6.62
N ARG A 283 6.11 -8.44 7.14
CA ARG A 283 6.42 -9.63 6.36
C ARG A 283 5.50 -10.76 6.80
N HIS A 284 5.07 -11.55 5.86
CA HIS A 284 4.17 -12.66 6.14
C HIS A 284 4.79 -13.95 5.63
N THR A 285 4.44 -15.08 6.25
CA THR A 285 4.41 -16.37 5.56
C THR A 285 3.05 -16.51 4.87
N LYS A 286 2.88 -17.51 4.02
CA LYS A 286 1.56 -17.80 3.44
C LYS A 286 0.53 -18.10 4.52
N GLU A 287 0.94 -18.81 5.57
CA GLU A 287 0.12 -19.21 6.71
C GLU A 287 -0.32 -17.99 7.53
N THR A 288 0.62 -17.13 7.96
CA THR A 288 0.31 -15.93 8.74
C THR A 288 -0.57 -14.95 7.97
N LEU A 289 -0.40 -14.85 6.64
CA LEU A 289 -1.27 -14.03 5.80
C LEU A 289 -2.68 -14.62 5.73
N ASN A 290 -2.80 -15.96 5.58
CA ASN A 290 -4.09 -16.62 5.55
C ASN A 290 -4.84 -16.47 6.88
N GLU A 291 -4.16 -16.63 8.00
CA GLU A 291 -4.72 -16.39 9.34
C GLU A 291 -5.19 -14.95 9.50
N CYS A 292 -4.35 -13.99 9.09
CA CYS A 292 -4.69 -12.57 9.11
C CYS A 292 -5.94 -12.28 8.29
N ILE A 293 -6.02 -12.75 7.05
CA ILE A 293 -7.16 -12.55 6.15
C ILE A 293 -8.44 -13.18 6.72
N ASN A 294 -8.33 -14.40 7.27
CA ASN A 294 -9.47 -15.11 7.86
C ASN A 294 -10.00 -14.41 9.12
N LYS A 295 -9.12 -13.85 9.95
CA LYS A 295 -9.49 -13.08 11.15
C LYS A 295 -10.49 -11.96 10.84
N TYR A 296 -10.38 -11.35 9.64
CA TYR A 296 -11.23 -10.22 9.24
C TYR A 296 -12.38 -10.62 8.28
N GLY A 297 -12.77 -11.89 8.27
CA GLY A 297 -13.94 -12.34 7.53
C GLY A 297 -13.73 -12.51 6.03
N PHE A 298 -12.49 -12.63 5.59
CA PHE A 298 -12.14 -12.96 4.22
C PHE A 298 -11.63 -14.40 4.09
N LYS A 299 -11.58 -14.89 2.86
CA LYS A 299 -10.93 -16.16 2.50
C LYS A 299 -10.15 -16.02 1.21
N ILE A 300 -8.99 -16.65 1.15
CA ILE A 300 -8.23 -16.81 -0.08
C ILE A 300 -8.93 -17.89 -0.93
N VAL A 301 -9.31 -17.54 -2.16
CA VAL A 301 -9.93 -18.47 -3.09
C VAL A 301 -8.97 -18.97 -4.18
N PHE A 302 -7.91 -18.23 -4.43
CA PHE A 302 -6.80 -18.63 -5.30
C PHE A 302 -5.55 -17.80 -4.98
N ASN A 303 -4.38 -18.36 -5.15
CA ASN A 303 -3.13 -17.64 -5.01
C ASN A 303 -2.02 -18.21 -5.89
N GLU A 304 -1.08 -17.36 -6.23
CA GLU A 304 0.22 -17.71 -6.81
C GLU A 304 1.33 -17.05 -6.00
N ILE A 305 2.43 -17.75 -5.85
CA ILE A 305 3.63 -17.25 -5.17
C ILE A 305 4.79 -17.33 -6.16
N SER A 306 5.67 -16.33 -6.13
CA SER A 306 6.88 -16.31 -6.95
C SER A 306 7.81 -17.47 -6.58
N ARG A 307 8.67 -17.87 -7.51
CA ARG A 307 9.63 -18.95 -7.28
C ARG A 307 10.62 -18.63 -6.16
N SER A 308 10.92 -17.37 -5.95
CA SER A 308 11.72 -16.89 -4.81
C SER A 308 11.01 -17.09 -3.47
N GLY A 309 9.68 -17.20 -3.46
CA GLY A 309 8.86 -17.23 -2.25
C GLY A 309 8.66 -15.86 -1.61
N GLU A 310 9.16 -14.77 -2.22
CA GLU A 310 9.17 -13.44 -1.60
C GLU A 310 7.98 -12.56 -1.97
N GLU A 311 7.23 -12.89 -3.02
CA GLU A 311 6.00 -12.18 -3.39
C GLU A 311 4.88 -13.18 -3.68
N GLY A 312 3.70 -12.90 -3.11
CA GLY A 312 2.47 -13.64 -3.39
C GLY A 312 1.37 -12.72 -3.89
N VAL A 313 0.55 -13.22 -4.83
CA VAL A 313 -0.67 -12.57 -5.30
C VAL A 313 -1.85 -13.46 -4.97
N PHE A 314 -2.87 -12.87 -4.37
CA PHE A 314 -3.99 -13.59 -3.78
C PHE A 314 -5.31 -13.01 -4.31
N ARG A 315 -6.20 -13.89 -4.75
CA ARG A 315 -7.60 -13.57 -4.97
C ARG A 315 -8.37 -13.88 -3.70
N VAL A 316 -9.03 -12.87 -3.16
CA VAL A 316 -9.70 -12.90 -1.88
C VAL A 316 -11.18 -12.58 -2.05
N LYS A 317 -12.03 -13.21 -1.27
CA LYS A 317 -13.47 -12.94 -1.17
C LYS A 317 -13.91 -12.88 0.28
N ARG A 318 -15.03 -12.24 0.56
CA ARG A 318 -15.69 -12.38 1.86
C ARG A 318 -15.97 -13.86 2.14
N ALA A 319 -15.72 -14.28 3.37
CA ALA A 319 -16.14 -15.59 3.83
C ALA A 319 -17.65 -15.57 4.03
N THR A 320 -18.37 -16.33 3.21
CA THR A 320 -19.80 -16.55 3.42
C THR A 320 -19.95 -17.53 4.59
N TYR A 321 -20.27 -17.02 5.78
CA TYR A 321 -20.77 -17.89 6.84
C TYR A 321 -22.18 -18.33 6.42
N LYS A 322 -22.36 -19.59 6.04
CA LYS A 322 -23.68 -20.19 6.01
C LYS A 322 -24.09 -20.37 7.48
N PHE A 323 -24.97 -19.50 7.97
CA PHE A 323 -25.71 -19.73 9.20
C PHE A 323 -26.67 -20.92 9.04
#